data_c1db0eab326fec88e9ec784b80c6bbab
#
_entry.id   c1db0eab326fec88e9ec784b80c6bbab
#
_cell.length_a   1.000
_cell.length_b   1.000
_cell.length_c   1.000
_cell.angle_alpha   90.00
_cell.angle_beta   90.00
_cell.angle_gamma   90.00
#
_symmetry.space_group_name_H-M   'P 1'
#
loop_
_entity.id
_entity.type
_entity.pdbx_description
1 polymer ?
#
loop_
_entity_poly.entity_id
_entity_poly.type
_entity_poly.pdbx_seq_one_letter_code
_entity_poly.pdbx_strand_id
1 'polypeptide(L)'
;ELTPQTPVTLTWTNEAGVEFVRQISLDNQYMFTVTDEVKNPENGKAFGVAFDGKAKHINAADRSTTVHQGFVGVLNGKLKEDKYASIEADDPLSYTTEGGWFGFGDKYWLSAFAFNPAARNIDVNVTRVNTKDDTAAYQMRYQTSVQNVAAGAVVQNVAYFFAGPKDLDLLTSYQETLGIDRFELAIDFGWYYFLTKPFLYLLSWLYSLVGNMGVAILIFATLLRLLLLPIAGKSY
;
A
#
# COMPACT_ATOMS: atom_id res chain seq x y z
N GLU A 1 -17.87 10.24 -13.97
CA GLU A 1 -17.10 10.70 -12.83
C GLU A 1 -16.94 9.54 -11.84
N LEU A 2 -15.72 9.32 -11.32
CA LEU A 2 -15.44 8.27 -10.34
C LEU A 2 -15.87 8.75 -8.95
N THR A 3 -16.77 8.01 -8.33
CA THR A 3 -17.17 8.20 -6.91
C THR A 3 -17.28 6.83 -6.24
N PRO A 4 -17.43 6.76 -4.91
CA PRO A 4 -17.66 5.47 -4.24
C PRO A 4 -18.89 4.71 -4.71
N GLN A 5 -19.87 5.41 -5.30
CA GLN A 5 -21.12 4.83 -5.80
C GLN A 5 -21.11 4.60 -7.33
N THR A 6 -20.15 5.21 -8.04
CA THR A 6 -20.07 5.16 -9.50
C THR A 6 -18.68 4.74 -9.98
N PRO A 7 -18.44 3.43 -10.17
CA PRO A 7 -17.21 2.97 -10.78
C PRO A 7 -17.10 3.44 -12.25
N VAL A 8 -15.88 3.55 -12.73
CA VAL A 8 -15.58 3.91 -14.12
C VAL A 8 -15.08 2.67 -14.84
N THR A 9 -15.69 2.37 -16.00
CA THR A 9 -15.25 1.27 -16.87
C THR A 9 -14.70 1.84 -18.17
N LEU A 10 -13.51 1.40 -18.54
CA LEU A 10 -12.85 1.69 -19.79
C LEU A 10 -12.81 0.41 -20.60
N THR A 11 -13.26 0.46 -21.86
CA THR A 11 -13.26 -0.69 -22.76
C THR A 11 -12.55 -0.31 -24.05
N TRP A 12 -11.70 -1.20 -24.53
CA TRP A 12 -11.02 -1.07 -25.80
C TRP A 12 -10.90 -2.42 -26.48
N THR A 13 -11.14 -2.47 -27.79
CA THR A 13 -10.98 -3.67 -28.60
C THR A 13 -9.92 -3.44 -29.68
N ASN A 14 -8.95 -4.34 -29.79
CA ASN A 14 -7.93 -4.25 -30.82
C ASN A 14 -8.42 -4.82 -32.16
N GLU A 15 -7.59 -4.68 -33.22
CA GLU A 15 -7.91 -5.16 -34.58
C GLU A 15 -8.09 -6.69 -34.64
N ALA A 16 -7.53 -7.45 -33.72
CA ALA A 16 -7.69 -8.90 -33.63
C ALA A 16 -8.98 -9.31 -32.88
N GLY A 17 -9.81 -8.36 -32.45
CA GLY A 17 -11.04 -8.61 -31.71
C GLY A 17 -10.83 -8.92 -30.23
N VAL A 18 -9.64 -8.75 -29.70
CA VAL A 18 -9.37 -8.90 -28.24
C VAL A 18 -9.92 -7.70 -27.53
N GLU A 19 -10.80 -7.93 -26.54
CA GLU A 19 -11.40 -6.91 -25.70
C GLU A 19 -10.61 -6.74 -24.41
N PHE A 20 -10.25 -5.50 -24.08
CA PHE A 20 -9.62 -5.09 -22.83
C PHE A 20 -10.62 -4.25 -22.03
N VAL A 21 -10.91 -4.66 -20.83
CA VAL A 21 -11.84 -3.97 -19.94
C VAL A 21 -11.09 -3.61 -18.66
N ARG A 22 -11.06 -2.35 -18.28
CA ARG A 22 -10.55 -1.87 -16.99
C ARG A 22 -11.66 -1.20 -16.23
N GLN A 23 -11.99 -1.74 -15.07
CA GLN A 23 -12.90 -1.12 -14.12
C GLN A 23 -12.12 -0.54 -12.95
N ILE A 24 -12.41 0.71 -12.64
CA ILE A 24 -11.83 1.40 -11.48
C ILE A 24 -12.96 1.75 -10.54
N SER A 25 -12.91 1.29 -9.33
CA SER A 25 -13.82 1.66 -8.25
C SER A 25 -13.04 2.29 -7.09
N LEU A 26 -13.71 3.11 -6.33
CA LEU A 26 -13.20 3.77 -5.13
C LEU A 26 -14.15 3.43 -3.99
N ASP A 27 -13.62 3.09 -2.82
CA ASP A 27 -14.43 2.98 -1.63
C ASP A 27 -14.63 4.34 -0.92
N ASN A 28 -15.24 4.33 0.25
CA ASN A 28 -15.43 5.55 1.05
C ASN A 28 -14.21 5.97 1.85
N GLN A 29 -13.10 5.21 1.78
CA GLN A 29 -11.95 5.32 2.68
C GLN A 29 -10.58 5.24 1.99
N TYR A 30 -10.42 5.75 0.77
CA TYR A 30 -9.13 5.90 0.08
C TYR A 30 -8.60 4.67 -0.65
N MET A 31 -9.34 3.54 -0.76
CA MET A 31 -8.91 2.39 -1.53
C MET A 31 -9.51 2.39 -2.93
N PHE A 32 -8.64 2.38 -3.93
CA PHE A 32 -9.01 2.14 -5.32
C PHE A 32 -8.86 0.65 -5.62
N THR A 33 -9.88 0.05 -6.21
CA THR A 33 -9.81 -1.29 -6.78
C THR A 33 -9.76 -1.18 -8.30
N VAL A 34 -8.72 -1.73 -8.90
CA VAL A 34 -8.55 -1.80 -10.35
C VAL A 34 -8.71 -3.24 -10.77
N THR A 35 -9.74 -3.51 -11.56
CA THR A 35 -10.02 -4.82 -12.15
C THR A 35 -9.76 -4.73 -13.64
N ASP A 36 -8.77 -5.48 -14.10
CA ASP A 36 -8.44 -5.62 -15.51
C ASP A 36 -8.93 -6.97 -16.02
N GLU A 37 -9.60 -6.98 -17.16
CA GLU A 37 -10.08 -8.18 -17.82
C GLU A 37 -9.66 -8.16 -19.30
N VAL A 38 -9.15 -9.27 -19.78
CA VAL A 38 -8.77 -9.46 -21.18
C VAL A 38 -9.53 -10.65 -21.73
N LYS A 39 -10.34 -10.42 -22.78
CA LYS A 39 -11.17 -11.41 -23.44
C LYS A 39 -10.64 -11.69 -24.85
N ASN A 40 -10.23 -12.92 -25.08
CA ASN A 40 -9.83 -13.40 -26.41
C ASN A 40 -11.04 -13.96 -27.15
N PRO A 41 -11.38 -13.55 -28.38
CA PRO A 41 -12.48 -14.13 -29.12
C PRO A 41 -12.27 -15.62 -29.41
N GLU A 42 -13.34 -16.39 -29.65
CA GLU A 42 -13.29 -17.84 -29.88
C GLU A 42 -12.43 -18.21 -31.09
N ASN A 43 -12.37 -17.33 -32.09
CA ASN A 43 -11.53 -17.51 -33.30
C ASN A 43 -10.15 -16.84 -33.18
N GLY A 44 -9.83 -16.30 -31.99
CA GLY A 44 -8.57 -15.63 -31.72
C GLY A 44 -7.39 -16.61 -31.64
N LYS A 45 -6.18 -16.09 -31.87
CA LYS A 45 -4.96 -16.84 -31.55
C LYS A 45 -4.60 -16.68 -30.08
N ALA A 46 -4.02 -17.72 -29.48
CA ALA A 46 -3.50 -17.62 -28.12
C ALA A 46 -2.36 -16.59 -28.04
N PHE A 47 -2.30 -15.82 -26.96
CA PHE A 47 -1.24 -14.85 -26.72
C PHE A 47 -0.95 -14.73 -25.20
N GLY A 48 0.19 -14.14 -24.87
CA GLY A 48 0.56 -13.83 -23.49
C GLY A 48 0.13 -12.43 -23.10
N VAL A 49 -0.42 -12.27 -21.89
CA VAL A 49 -0.71 -10.97 -21.28
C VAL A 49 -0.08 -10.86 -19.91
N ALA A 50 0.47 -9.70 -19.59
CA ALA A 50 0.89 -9.33 -18.24
C ALA A 50 0.19 -8.03 -17.86
N PHE A 51 -0.20 -7.92 -16.61
CA PHE A 51 -0.81 -6.70 -16.07
C PHE A 51 0.24 -5.87 -15.36
N ASP A 52 0.17 -4.56 -15.52
CA ASP A 52 1.07 -3.65 -14.84
C ASP A 52 0.37 -2.43 -14.24
N GLY A 53 0.97 -1.90 -13.19
CA GLY A 53 0.58 -0.65 -12.58
C GLY A 53 1.80 0.20 -12.28
N LYS A 54 1.63 1.52 -12.42
CA LYS A 54 2.69 2.50 -12.24
C LYS A 54 2.16 3.73 -11.52
N ALA A 55 2.89 4.16 -10.51
CA ALA A 55 2.61 5.41 -9.83
C ALA A 55 3.89 6.23 -9.65
N LYS A 56 3.74 7.55 -9.64
CA LYS A 56 4.82 8.49 -9.34
C LYS A 56 4.50 9.25 -8.07
N HIS A 57 5.51 9.42 -7.25
CA HIS A 57 5.47 10.20 -6.05
C HIS A 57 6.48 11.35 -6.12
N ILE A 58 6.01 12.58 -5.90
CA ILE A 58 6.87 13.74 -5.82
C ILE A 58 7.15 13.98 -4.35
N ASN A 59 8.40 13.80 -3.95
CA ASN A 59 8.78 13.98 -2.56
C ASN A 59 8.97 15.46 -2.23
N ALA A 60 8.10 15.99 -1.38
CA ALA A 60 8.30 17.27 -0.68
C ALA A 60 9.01 17.04 0.67
N ALA A 61 10.09 16.24 0.69
CA ALA A 61 10.71 15.72 1.89
C ALA A 61 10.94 16.77 2.98
N ASP A 62 10.25 16.62 4.07
CA ASP A 62 10.65 17.23 5.34
C ASP A 62 11.83 16.42 5.92
N ARG A 63 13.04 16.90 5.66
CA ARG A 63 14.29 16.28 6.12
C ARG A 63 14.46 16.30 7.64
N SER A 64 13.53 16.94 8.35
CA SER A 64 13.61 17.15 9.81
C SER A 64 12.98 16.03 10.64
N THR A 65 12.39 15.01 10.01
CA THR A 65 11.66 13.95 10.74
C THR A 65 12.53 12.75 11.06
N THR A 66 12.32 12.18 12.24
CA THR A 66 12.88 10.89 12.66
C THR A 66 12.07 9.70 12.13
N VAL A 67 10.89 9.94 11.59
CA VAL A 67 9.97 8.93 11.04
C VAL A 67 10.44 8.53 9.65
N HIS A 68 10.32 7.24 9.31
CA HIS A 68 10.67 6.73 7.99
C HIS A 68 9.86 7.42 6.89
N GLN A 69 10.59 7.90 5.87
CA GLN A 69 10.02 8.44 4.63
C GLN A 69 10.76 7.83 3.45
N GLY A 70 10.01 7.19 2.56
CA GLY A 70 10.58 6.48 1.42
C GLY A 70 9.74 5.30 0.99
N PHE A 71 10.41 4.36 0.36
CA PHE A 71 9.82 3.08 0.00
C PHE A 71 9.54 2.26 1.26
N VAL A 72 8.36 1.67 1.32
CA VAL A 72 7.95 0.75 2.37
C VAL A 72 7.04 -0.32 1.76
N GLY A 73 7.19 -1.56 2.21
CA GLY A 73 6.33 -2.64 1.74
C GLY A 73 6.54 -3.95 2.49
N VAL A 74 5.56 -4.83 2.41
CA VAL A 74 5.67 -6.21 2.86
C VAL A 74 5.67 -7.11 1.64
N LEU A 75 6.83 -7.67 1.33
CA LEU A 75 7.07 -8.52 0.17
C LEU A 75 7.55 -9.89 0.64
N ASN A 76 6.88 -10.96 0.19
CA ASN A 76 7.13 -12.34 0.67
C ASN A 76 7.15 -12.43 2.20
N GLY A 77 6.20 -11.73 2.87
CA GLY A 77 6.08 -11.71 4.31
C GLY A 77 7.22 -10.99 5.05
N LYS A 78 8.06 -10.19 4.38
CA LYS A 78 9.15 -9.42 4.97
C LYS A 78 8.95 -7.94 4.75
N LEU A 79 9.06 -7.16 5.82
CA LEU A 79 9.08 -5.70 5.73
C LEU A 79 10.35 -5.25 5.00
N LYS A 80 10.18 -4.34 4.05
CA LYS A 80 11.23 -3.66 3.29
C LYS A 80 11.04 -2.17 3.45
N GLU A 81 12.13 -1.48 3.75
CA GLU A 81 12.13 -0.03 3.95
C GLU A 81 13.42 0.56 3.37
N ASP A 82 13.26 1.53 2.48
CA ASP A 82 14.36 2.27 1.88
C ASP A 82 14.03 3.76 1.87
N LYS A 83 14.94 4.58 2.40
CA LYS A 83 14.75 6.03 2.41
C LYS A 83 14.82 6.60 1.01
N TYR A 84 14.13 7.70 0.74
CA TYR A 84 14.21 8.38 -0.56
C TYR A 84 15.65 8.65 -1.01
N ALA A 85 16.54 8.95 -0.07
CA ALA A 85 17.94 9.26 -0.38
C ALA A 85 18.74 8.05 -0.88
N SER A 86 18.30 6.82 -0.62
CA SER A 86 18.95 5.59 -1.07
C SER A 86 18.38 5.04 -2.38
N ILE A 87 17.33 5.67 -2.94
CA ILE A 87 16.74 5.24 -4.21
C ILE A 87 17.38 6.04 -5.34
N GLU A 88 18.15 5.36 -6.17
CA GLU A 88 18.88 5.98 -7.29
C GLU A 88 18.20 5.70 -8.63
N ALA A 89 18.56 6.49 -9.65
CA ALA A 89 18.02 6.30 -11.00
C ALA A 89 18.71 5.14 -11.72
N ASP A 90 20.01 4.96 -11.45
CA ASP A 90 20.86 3.97 -12.12
C ASP A 90 20.92 2.63 -11.37
N ASP A 91 20.43 2.60 -10.11
CA ASP A 91 20.33 1.39 -9.29
C ASP A 91 18.91 1.24 -8.69
N PRO A 92 17.93 0.80 -9.50
CA PRO A 92 16.56 0.65 -9.07
C PRO A 92 16.40 -0.49 -8.07
N LEU A 93 15.55 -0.29 -7.05
CA LEU A 93 15.14 -1.38 -6.18
C LEU A 93 14.26 -2.35 -6.97
N SER A 94 14.64 -3.62 -7.00
CA SER A 94 13.93 -4.67 -7.74
C SER A 94 13.63 -5.85 -6.83
N TYR A 95 12.37 -6.28 -6.82
CA TYR A 95 11.90 -7.42 -6.02
C TYR A 95 10.96 -8.28 -6.83
N THR A 96 10.94 -9.58 -6.56
CA THR A 96 9.87 -10.49 -7.01
C THR A 96 9.12 -10.99 -5.78
N THR A 97 7.78 -10.95 -5.82
CA THR A 97 6.94 -11.29 -4.68
C THR A 97 5.72 -12.13 -5.07
N GLU A 98 5.26 -12.95 -4.12
CA GLU A 98 4.05 -13.78 -4.24
C GLU A 98 2.80 -13.07 -3.66
N GLY A 99 2.78 -11.73 -3.70
CA GLY A 99 1.73 -10.91 -3.14
C GLY A 99 2.26 -9.88 -2.15
N GLY A 100 1.40 -9.40 -1.24
CA GLY A 100 1.73 -8.36 -0.29
C GLY A 100 1.40 -6.96 -0.80
N TRP A 101 2.15 -5.97 -0.39
CA TRP A 101 1.95 -4.57 -0.77
C TRP A 101 3.27 -3.81 -0.75
N PHE A 102 3.34 -2.70 -1.46
CA PHE A 102 4.48 -1.79 -1.45
C PHE A 102 4.07 -0.39 -1.92
N GLY A 103 4.80 0.61 -1.47
CA GLY A 103 4.49 1.98 -1.80
C GLY A 103 5.50 2.99 -1.31
N PHE A 104 5.08 4.26 -1.32
CA PHE A 104 5.82 5.36 -0.73
C PHE A 104 5.07 5.88 0.49
N GLY A 105 5.77 5.89 1.61
CA GLY A 105 5.29 6.44 2.87
C GLY A 105 5.97 7.76 3.20
N ASP A 106 5.16 8.80 3.43
CA ASP A 106 5.59 10.03 4.07
C ASP A 106 5.23 9.99 5.57
N LYS A 107 5.41 11.10 6.27
CA LYS A 107 5.14 11.17 7.71
C LYS A 107 3.71 10.74 8.09
N TYR A 108 2.71 11.16 7.31
CA TYR A 108 1.29 10.93 7.62
C TYR A 108 0.52 10.24 6.49
N TRP A 109 1.10 10.14 5.30
CA TRP A 109 0.44 9.68 4.10
C TRP A 109 1.12 8.44 3.53
N LEU A 110 0.33 7.61 2.88
CA LEU A 110 0.78 6.42 2.17
C LEU A 110 0.16 6.40 0.78
N SER A 111 0.98 6.13 -0.23
CA SER A 111 0.50 5.70 -1.56
C SER A 111 1.08 4.33 -1.85
N ALA A 112 0.24 3.31 -1.98
CA ALA A 112 0.71 1.93 -2.08
C ALA A 112 -0.13 1.09 -3.03
N PHE A 113 0.54 0.21 -3.78
CA PHE A 113 -0.10 -0.93 -4.43
C PHE A 113 -0.21 -2.09 -3.45
N ALA A 114 -1.35 -2.76 -3.45
CA ALA A 114 -1.56 -4.01 -2.75
C ALA A 114 -2.21 -5.03 -3.68
N PHE A 115 -1.97 -6.31 -3.43
CA PHE A 115 -2.39 -7.38 -4.31
C PHE A 115 -3.37 -8.31 -3.62
N ASN A 116 -4.25 -8.89 -4.41
CA ASN A 116 -5.10 -9.97 -3.96
C ASN A 116 -4.22 -11.12 -3.41
N PRO A 117 -4.59 -11.77 -2.31
CA PRO A 117 -3.82 -12.89 -1.73
C PRO A 117 -3.56 -14.06 -2.69
N ALA A 118 -4.33 -14.16 -3.79
CA ALA A 118 -4.10 -15.16 -4.84
C ALA A 118 -3.05 -14.74 -5.90
N ALA A 119 -2.63 -13.49 -5.91
CA ALA A 119 -1.63 -12.99 -6.86
C ALA A 119 -0.28 -13.69 -6.66
N ARG A 120 0.42 -13.97 -7.75
CA ARG A 120 1.71 -14.69 -7.75
C ARG A 120 2.67 -14.07 -8.76
N ASN A 121 3.98 -14.24 -8.47
CA ASN A 121 5.06 -13.85 -9.38
C ASN A 121 4.91 -12.41 -9.88
N ILE A 122 4.93 -11.46 -8.95
CA ILE A 122 4.83 -10.04 -9.23
C ILE A 122 6.23 -9.44 -9.17
N ASP A 123 6.67 -8.83 -10.25
CA ASP A 123 7.90 -8.07 -10.28
C ASP A 123 7.62 -6.62 -9.88
N VAL A 124 8.36 -6.15 -8.90
CA VAL A 124 8.27 -4.79 -8.34
C VAL A 124 9.56 -4.05 -8.66
N ASN A 125 9.43 -2.86 -9.20
CA ASN A 125 10.54 -1.98 -9.51
C ASN A 125 10.29 -0.57 -8.95
N VAL A 126 11.29 -0.02 -8.28
CA VAL A 126 11.23 1.32 -7.70
C VAL A 126 12.48 2.08 -8.10
N THR A 127 12.31 3.25 -8.68
CA THR A 127 13.42 4.06 -9.18
C THR A 127 13.18 5.54 -8.97
N ARG A 128 14.26 6.28 -8.88
CA ARG A 128 14.23 7.74 -8.94
C ARG A 128 14.12 8.18 -10.40
N VAL A 129 13.25 9.15 -10.65
CA VAL A 129 13.09 9.79 -11.97
C VAL A 129 13.12 11.30 -11.80
N ASN A 130 13.66 12.01 -12.79
CA ASN A 130 13.57 13.46 -12.77
C ASN A 130 12.27 13.90 -13.45
N THR A 131 11.64 14.92 -12.88
CA THR A 131 10.53 15.62 -13.53
C THR A 131 11.07 16.60 -14.55
N LYS A 132 10.17 17.18 -15.36
CA LYS A 132 10.53 18.22 -16.33
C LYS A 132 11.17 19.46 -15.68
N ASP A 133 10.85 19.73 -14.41
CA ASP A 133 11.35 20.84 -13.62
C ASP A 133 12.56 20.45 -12.74
N ASP A 134 13.24 19.35 -13.08
CA ASP A 134 14.38 18.79 -12.33
C ASP A 134 14.08 18.46 -10.86
N THR A 135 12.81 18.37 -10.51
CA THR A 135 12.39 17.94 -9.17
C THR A 135 12.52 16.43 -9.08
N ALA A 136 13.13 15.93 -8.02
CA ALA A 136 13.22 14.50 -7.78
C ALA A 136 11.82 13.90 -7.57
N ALA A 137 11.48 12.93 -8.39
CA ALA A 137 10.29 12.11 -8.24
C ALA A 137 10.70 10.64 -8.17
N TYR A 138 9.89 9.86 -7.50
CA TYR A 138 10.10 8.43 -7.34
C TYR A 138 8.97 7.69 -8.04
N GLN A 139 9.34 6.66 -8.79
CA GLN A 139 8.40 5.87 -9.54
C GLN A 139 8.40 4.46 -8.98
N MET A 140 7.22 3.96 -8.67
CA MET A 140 6.99 2.55 -8.37
C MET A 140 6.20 1.90 -9.51
N ARG A 141 6.56 0.67 -9.83
CA ARG A 141 5.89 -0.14 -10.85
C ARG A 141 5.80 -1.58 -10.37
N TYR A 142 4.70 -2.23 -10.72
CA TYR A 142 4.62 -3.68 -10.66
C TYR A 142 4.27 -4.25 -12.03
N GLN A 143 4.62 -5.52 -12.25
CA GLN A 143 4.21 -6.29 -13.41
C GLN A 143 3.94 -7.73 -12.97
N THR A 144 2.80 -8.29 -13.38
CA THR A 144 2.50 -9.70 -13.12
C THR A 144 3.25 -10.59 -14.11
N SER A 145 3.42 -11.86 -13.77
CA SER A 145 3.87 -12.86 -14.73
C SER A 145 2.95 -12.94 -15.95
N VAL A 146 3.50 -13.35 -17.08
CA VAL A 146 2.74 -13.52 -18.32
C VAL A 146 1.78 -14.69 -18.16
N GLN A 147 0.50 -14.43 -18.40
CA GLN A 147 -0.57 -15.42 -18.45
C GLN A 147 -0.93 -15.72 -19.90
N ASN A 148 -1.11 -17.00 -20.24
CA ASN A 148 -1.54 -17.40 -21.58
C ASN A 148 -3.07 -17.26 -21.69
N VAL A 149 -3.53 -16.51 -22.72
CA VAL A 149 -4.95 -16.32 -23.03
C VAL A 149 -5.29 -17.11 -24.27
N ALA A 150 -5.83 -18.32 -24.08
CA ALA A 150 -6.27 -19.16 -25.19
C ALA A 150 -7.46 -18.52 -25.94
N ALA A 151 -7.78 -19.05 -27.12
CA ALA A 151 -8.99 -18.66 -27.86
C ALA A 151 -10.24 -18.88 -27.00
N GLY A 152 -11.15 -17.92 -26.98
CA GLY A 152 -12.36 -17.92 -26.14
C GLY A 152 -12.12 -17.72 -24.65
N ALA A 153 -10.87 -17.60 -24.20
CA ALA A 153 -10.55 -17.44 -22.77
C ALA A 153 -10.68 -15.99 -22.30
N VAL A 154 -10.97 -15.86 -21.01
CA VAL A 154 -10.96 -14.59 -20.27
C VAL A 154 -9.95 -14.71 -19.14
N VAL A 155 -9.08 -13.74 -19.00
CA VAL A 155 -8.18 -13.59 -17.85
C VAL A 155 -8.46 -12.30 -17.11
N GLN A 156 -8.34 -12.33 -15.81
CA GLN A 156 -8.64 -11.18 -14.94
C GLN A 156 -7.50 -10.95 -13.96
N ASN A 157 -7.24 -9.69 -13.66
CA ASN A 157 -6.33 -9.27 -12.61
C ASN A 157 -7.02 -8.23 -11.72
N VAL A 158 -6.83 -8.34 -10.42
CA VAL A 158 -7.32 -7.36 -9.45
C VAL A 158 -6.14 -6.82 -8.66
N ALA A 159 -5.97 -5.52 -8.69
CA ALA A 159 -4.98 -4.81 -7.90
C ALA A 159 -5.65 -3.69 -7.10
N TYR A 160 -5.12 -3.43 -5.92
CA TYR A 160 -5.54 -2.36 -5.05
C TYR A 160 -4.52 -1.23 -5.09
N PHE A 161 -5.00 0.00 -5.03
CA PHE A 161 -4.16 1.17 -4.86
C PHE A 161 -4.70 2.03 -3.73
N PHE A 162 -3.96 2.11 -2.65
CA PHE A 162 -4.28 2.95 -1.51
C PHE A 162 -3.62 4.32 -1.66
N ALA A 163 -4.36 5.40 -1.43
CA ALA A 163 -3.84 6.76 -1.41
C ALA A 163 -4.50 7.53 -0.27
N GLY A 164 -3.97 7.40 0.94
CA GLY A 164 -4.64 7.92 2.13
C GLY A 164 -3.73 8.12 3.35
N PRO A 165 -4.33 8.51 4.50
CA PRO A 165 -3.59 8.68 5.74
C PRO A 165 -3.12 7.35 6.32
N LYS A 166 -2.00 7.40 7.06
CA LYS A 166 -1.51 6.26 7.86
C LYS A 166 -2.30 6.17 9.17
N ASP A 167 -3.54 5.76 9.07
CA ASP A 167 -4.42 5.52 10.21
C ASP A 167 -4.42 4.03 10.57
N LEU A 168 -4.20 3.70 11.85
CA LEU A 168 -4.03 2.31 12.30
C LEU A 168 -5.30 1.49 12.11
N ASP A 169 -6.44 2.04 12.48
CA ASP A 169 -7.72 1.32 12.45
C ASP A 169 -8.13 1.09 10.99
N LEU A 170 -7.90 2.09 10.11
CA LEU A 170 -8.15 2.01 8.69
C LEU A 170 -7.27 0.94 8.01
N LEU A 171 -5.96 0.96 8.23
CA LEU A 171 -5.03 0.01 7.64
C LEU A 171 -5.28 -1.42 8.13
N THR A 172 -5.60 -1.58 9.42
CA THR A 172 -5.98 -2.88 10.00
C THR A 172 -7.29 -3.40 9.39
N SER A 173 -8.28 -2.52 9.18
CA SER A 173 -9.53 -2.90 8.52
C SER A 173 -9.31 -3.42 7.10
N TYR A 174 -8.45 -2.78 6.29
CA TYR A 174 -8.09 -3.27 4.96
C TYR A 174 -7.30 -4.58 4.99
N GLN A 175 -6.43 -4.76 5.98
CA GLN A 175 -5.74 -6.03 6.20
C GLN A 175 -6.74 -7.17 6.40
N GLU A 176 -7.76 -6.97 7.22
CA GLU A 176 -8.76 -7.98 7.52
C GLU A 176 -9.76 -8.21 6.35
N THR A 177 -10.23 -7.13 5.72
CA THR A 177 -11.29 -7.21 4.70
C THR A 177 -10.77 -7.61 3.31
N LEU A 178 -9.57 -7.17 2.94
CA LEU A 178 -8.96 -7.44 1.64
C LEU A 178 -7.85 -8.50 1.70
N GLY A 179 -7.46 -8.95 2.90
CA GLY A 179 -6.39 -9.92 3.10
C GLY A 179 -4.99 -9.37 2.77
N ILE A 180 -4.78 -8.06 2.91
CA ILE A 180 -3.48 -7.43 2.66
C ILE A 180 -2.54 -7.75 3.83
N ASP A 181 -1.44 -8.46 3.58
CA ASP A 181 -0.53 -8.95 4.62
C ASP A 181 0.10 -7.79 5.40
N ARG A 182 -0.19 -7.71 6.71
CA ARG A 182 0.40 -6.76 7.66
C ARG A 182 0.43 -5.31 7.16
N PHE A 183 -0.71 -4.82 6.66
CA PHE A 183 -0.80 -3.48 6.09
C PHE A 183 -0.56 -2.38 7.13
N GLU A 184 -0.80 -2.65 8.42
CA GLU A 184 -0.48 -1.76 9.53
C GLU A 184 1.01 -1.42 9.63
N LEU A 185 1.91 -2.24 9.06
CA LEU A 185 3.35 -1.95 9.03
C LEU A 185 3.73 -0.77 8.12
N ALA A 186 2.78 -0.19 7.40
CA ALA A 186 2.97 1.11 6.75
C ALA A 186 3.18 2.24 7.76
N ILE A 187 2.76 2.04 9.01
CA ILE A 187 3.05 2.91 10.14
C ILE A 187 4.42 2.55 10.69
N ASP A 188 5.30 3.53 10.79
CA ASP A 188 6.60 3.37 11.43
C ASP A 188 6.41 3.32 12.96
N PHE A 189 6.40 2.11 13.50
CA PHE A 189 6.33 1.89 14.94
C PHE A 189 7.68 2.09 15.64
N GLY A 190 8.75 2.30 14.88
CA GLY A 190 10.11 2.40 15.37
C GLY A 190 10.69 1.07 15.89
N TRP A 191 11.90 1.14 16.43
CA TRP A 191 12.62 -0.04 16.93
C TRP A 191 11.90 -0.76 18.08
N TYR A 192 11.11 -0.04 18.88
CA TYR A 192 10.32 -0.59 19.99
C TYR A 192 8.93 -1.10 19.55
N TYR A 193 8.79 -1.63 18.32
CA TYR A 193 7.55 -2.14 17.75
C TYR A 193 6.69 -2.95 18.73
N PHE A 194 7.30 -3.88 19.48
CA PHE A 194 6.63 -4.75 20.45
C PHE A 194 5.96 -3.98 21.60
N LEU A 195 6.43 -2.77 21.89
CA LEU A 195 5.88 -1.88 22.93
C LEU A 195 4.98 -0.80 22.31
N THR A 196 5.39 -0.22 21.22
CA THR A 196 4.70 0.91 20.57
C THR A 196 3.35 0.49 20.00
N LYS A 197 3.29 -0.69 19.37
CA LYS A 197 2.05 -1.21 18.78
C LYS A 197 0.94 -1.43 19.82
N PRO A 198 1.14 -2.15 20.95
CA PRO A 198 0.13 -2.26 22.00
C PRO A 198 -0.30 -0.91 22.60
N PHE A 199 0.63 0.03 22.71
CA PHE A 199 0.31 1.37 23.23
C PHE A 199 -0.58 2.17 22.28
N LEU A 200 -0.34 2.06 20.97
CA LEU A 200 -1.22 2.70 19.98
C LEU A 200 -2.62 2.10 19.99
N TYR A 201 -2.75 0.77 20.06
CA TYR A 201 -4.06 0.12 20.19
C TYR A 201 -4.80 0.53 21.47
N LEU A 202 -4.09 0.60 22.60
CA LEU A 202 -4.68 1.05 23.85
C LEU A 202 -5.13 2.51 23.78
N LEU A 203 -4.32 3.37 23.14
CA LEU A 203 -4.64 4.78 22.95
C LEU A 203 -5.85 4.97 22.01
N SER A 204 -5.90 4.22 20.90
CA SER A 204 -7.05 4.21 19.98
C SER A 204 -8.33 3.74 20.67
N TRP A 205 -8.24 2.68 21.48
CA TRP A 205 -9.35 2.20 22.29
C TRP A 205 -9.82 3.25 23.31
N LEU A 206 -8.90 3.90 24.04
CA LEU A 206 -9.26 4.99 24.95
C LEU A 206 -9.91 6.15 24.20
N TYR A 207 -9.42 6.50 23.02
CA TYR A 207 -10.02 7.53 22.18
C TYR A 207 -11.46 7.16 21.77
N SER A 208 -11.71 5.90 21.40
CA SER A 208 -13.07 5.44 21.03
C SER A 208 -14.07 5.55 22.20
N LEU A 209 -13.59 5.44 23.47
CA LEU A 209 -14.43 5.59 24.64
C LEU A 209 -14.75 7.05 24.99
N VAL A 210 -13.76 7.94 24.87
CA VAL A 210 -13.89 9.33 25.36
C VAL A 210 -14.18 10.35 24.26
N GLY A 211 -13.98 9.98 22.99
CA GLY A 211 -14.20 10.85 21.83
C GLY A 211 -13.25 12.06 21.73
N ASN A 212 -12.22 12.14 22.58
CA ASN A 212 -11.25 13.23 22.59
C ASN A 212 -9.83 12.71 22.80
N MET A 213 -8.96 12.90 21.82
CA MET A 213 -7.59 12.39 21.83
C MET A 213 -6.77 12.98 23.00
N GLY A 214 -6.95 14.26 23.34
CA GLY A 214 -6.23 14.89 24.45
C GLY A 214 -6.57 14.24 25.80
N VAL A 215 -7.85 13.94 26.04
CA VAL A 215 -8.30 13.23 27.24
C VAL A 215 -7.79 11.80 27.24
N ALA A 216 -7.84 11.10 26.11
CA ALA A 216 -7.29 9.75 25.98
C ALA A 216 -5.79 9.70 26.33
N ILE A 217 -4.99 10.65 25.86
CA ILE A 217 -3.56 10.76 26.20
C ILE A 217 -3.35 11.00 27.70
N LEU A 218 -4.16 11.85 28.35
CA LEU A 218 -4.04 12.11 29.79
C LEU A 218 -4.38 10.85 30.61
N ILE A 219 -5.44 10.13 30.23
CA ILE A 219 -5.80 8.87 30.87
C ILE A 219 -4.68 7.84 30.70
N PHE A 220 -4.19 7.67 29.46
CA PHE A 220 -3.09 6.75 29.15
C PHE A 220 -1.84 7.07 29.99
N ALA A 221 -1.40 8.33 30.03
CA ALA A 221 -0.25 8.75 30.82
C ALA A 221 -0.42 8.48 32.32
N THR A 222 -1.65 8.67 32.83
CA THR A 222 -1.98 8.40 34.24
C THR A 222 -1.91 6.90 34.54
N LEU A 223 -2.51 6.06 33.68
CA LEU A 223 -2.46 4.60 33.80
C LEU A 223 -1.02 4.08 33.76
N LEU A 224 -0.21 4.60 32.84
CA LEU A 224 1.20 4.21 32.72
C LEU A 224 2.00 4.59 33.97
N ARG A 225 1.76 5.78 34.53
CA ARG A 225 2.40 6.20 35.79
C ARG A 225 2.02 5.30 36.94
N LEU A 226 0.73 4.96 37.09
CA LEU A 226 0.25 4.04 38.14
C LEU A 226 0.86 2.65 38.02
N LEU A 227 1.00 2.14 36.76
CA LEU A 227 1.65 0.85 36.48
C LEU A 227 3.13 0.85 36.86
N LEU A 228 3.83 1.94 36.62
CA LEU A 228 5.28 2.06 36.90
C LEU A 228 5.60 2.45 38.35
N LEU A 229 4.63 2.93 39.10
CA LEU A 229 4.81 3.39 40.48
C LEU A 229 5.43 2.34 41.40
N PRO A 230 5.01 1.04 41.41
CA PRO A 230 5.63 0.01 42.26
C PRO A 230 7.07 -0.30 41.87
N ILE A 231 7.45 -0.10 40.57
CA ILE A 231 8.80 -0.30 40.09
C ILE A 231 9.71 0.85 40.56
N ALA A 232 9.21 2.08 40.43
CA ALA A 232 9.91 3.27 40.94
C ALA A 232 10.10 3.24 42.48
N GLY A 233 9.09 2.75 43.21
CA GLY A 233 9.17 2.64 44.70
C GLY A 233 10.16 1.59 45.22
N LYS A 234 10.59 0.63 44.38
CA LYS A 234 11.64 -0.35 44.72
C LYS A 234 13.05 0.14 44.42
N SER A 235 13.18 1.25 43.70
CA SER A 235 14.46 1.84 43.33
C SER A 235 15.01 2.84 44.36
N TYR A 236 14.25 3.10 45.40
CA TYR A 236 14.66 3.84 46.58
C TYR A 236 14.66 2.88 47.78
#